data_ef76924b905401774c862143d4db94b3
#
_entry.id   ef76924b905401774c862143d4db94b3
#
_cell.length_a   1.000
_cell.length_b   1.000
_cell.length_c   1.000
_cell.angle_alpha   90.00
_cell.angle_beta   90.00
_cell.angle_gamma   90.00
#
_symmetry.space_group_name_H-M   'P 1'
#
loop_
_entity.id
_entity.type
_entity.pdbx_description
1 polymer ?
#
loop_
_entity_poly.entity_id
_entity_poly.type
_entity_poly.pdbx_seq_one_letter_code
_entity_poly.pdbx_strand_id
1 'polypeptide(L)'
;AAIFTALRERGLSPWLLDLGGGFPAEHQGNSSHPSAYGEAIAAALIDCFRVDQPRTLIEPGRGIVGDAGTVVSTVVEVVERGDGRWVFVDAGIFTGMVECLDEAIRYRLSTSAIGPTGPCILAGPTCDSADVLYRHDPVELPLSLRAGDTVRFHSAGAYTACYSTIGFNGFAPMSVRLVN
;
A
#
# COMPACT_ATOMS: atom_id res chain seq x y z
N ALA A 1 11.12 -8.65 26.41
CA ALA A 1 11.72 -8.70 27.77
C ALA A 1 12.72 -9.84 27.91
N ALA A 2 12.38 -11.10 27.56
CA ALA A 2 13.28 -12.25 27.77
C ALA A 2 14.69 -12.07 27.15
N ILE A 3 14.78 -11.50 25.94
CA ILE A 3 16.07 -11.20 25.29
C ILE A 3 16.86 -10.17 26.11
N PHE A 4 16.25 -9.13 26.61
CA PHE A 4 16.88 -8.13 27.46
C PHE A 4 17.43 -8.75 28.75
N THR A 5 16.65 -9.63 29.39
CA THR A 5 17.11 -10.37 30.58
C THR A 5 18.34 -11.22 30.25
N ALA A 6 18.28 -12.02 29.18
CA ALA A 6 19.40 -12.89 28.77
C ALA A 6 20.66 -12.10 28.39
N LEU A 7 20.52 -10.91 27.81
CA LEU A 7 21.63 -10.03 27.50
C LEU A 7 22.28 -9.46 28.80
N ARG A 8 21.46 -9.04 29.77
CA ARG A 8 21.90 -8.54 31.05
C ARG A 8 22.64 -9.60 31.88
N GLU A 9 22.15 -10.84 31.88
CA GLU A 9 22.81 -11.98 32.51
C GLU A 9 24.21 -12.26 31.92
N ARG A 10 24.44 -11.85 30.66
CA ARG A 10 25.74 -11.93 29.98
C ARG A 10 26.60 -10.68 30.15
N GLY A 11 26.21 -9.75 31.04
CA GLY A 11 26.94 -8.51 31.32
C GLY A 11 26.77 -7.40 30.29
N LEU A 12 25.83 -7.52 29.38
CA LEU A 12 25.49 -6.47 28.42
C LEU A 12 24.43 -5.52 29.00
N SER A 13 24.42 -4.28 28.52
CA SER A 13 23.50 -3.23 29.01
C SER A 13 22.59 -2.75 27.85
N PRO A 14 21.61 -3.55 27.40
CA PRO A 14 20.70 -3.12 26.37
C PRO A 14 19.82 -1.96 26.86
N TRP A 15 19.82 -0.86 26.13
CA TRP A 15 19.17 0.39 26.53
C TRP A 15 18.10 0.86 25.51
N LEU A 16 18.09 0.28 24.30
CA LEU A 16 17.20 0.62 23.20
C LEU A 16 16.46 -0.62 22.74
N LEU A 17 15.15 -0.48 22.52
CA LEU A 17 14.28 -1.45 21.88
C LEU A 17 13.71 -0.82 20.61
N ASP A 18 14.13 -1.30 19.47
CA ASP A 18 13.48 -0.98 18.20
C ASP A 18 12.28 -1.90 17.98
N LEU A 19 11.11 -1.30 17.86
CA LEU A 19 9.85 -1.99 17.60
C LEU A 19 9.58 -2.19 16.10
N GLY A 20 10.44 -1.63 15.25
CA GLY A 20 10.33 -1.71 13.79
C GLY A 20 9.18 -0.91 13.21
N GLY A 21 8.78 -1.31 12.01
CA GLY A 21 7.72 -0.68 11.23
C GLY A 21 6.40 -1.43 11.27
N GLY A 22 5.71 -1.47 10.11
CA GLY A 22 4.43 -2.17 9.95
C GLY A 22 3.19 -1.35 10.32
N PHE A 23 3.34 -0.07 10.68
CA PHE A 23 2.21 0.83 10.92
C PHE A 23 1.47 1.07 9.60
N PRO A 24 0.15 0.79 9.53
CA PRO A 24 -0.60 0.85 8.30
C PRO A 24 -0.95 2.27 7.86
N ALA A 25 -1.33 2.39 6.58
CA ALA A 25 -2.13 3.49 6.05
C ALA A 25 -3.58 3.03 5.86
N GLU A 26 -4.47 3.94 5.52
CA GLU A 26 -5.89 3.64 5.34
C GLU A 26 -6.18 3.10 3.92
N HIS A 27 -6.02 1.80 3.71
CA HIS A 27 -6.28 1.20 2.40
C HIS A 27 -7.75 0.85 2.16
N GLN A 28 -8.43 0.25 3.14
CA GLN A 28 -9.83 -0.20 3.01
C GLN A 28 -10.74 0.25 4.17
N GLY A 29 -10.38 1.36 4.82
CA GLY A 29 -11.18 1.89 5.94
C GLY A 29 -11.05 1.10 7.25
N ASN A 30 -10.07 0.20 7.36
CA ASN A 30 -9.91 -0.72 8.50
C ASN A 30 -8.66 -0.43 9.35
N SER A 31 -7.94 0.66 9.12
CA SER A 31 -6.80 1.00 9.98
C SER A 31 -7.27 1.62 11.29
N SER A 32 -6.72 1.14 12.40
CA SER A 32 -6.93 1.78 13.68
C SER A 32 -6.23 3.15 13.72
N HIS A 33 -6.82 4.10 14.45
CA HIS A 33 -6.18 5.39 14.67
C HIS A 33 -4.77 5.21 15.30
N PRO A 34 -3.78 6.02 14.95
CA PRO A 34 -2.39 5.91 15.48
C PRO A 34 -2.30 5.84 17.01
N SER A 35 -3.21 6.50 17.75
CA SER A 35 -3.25 6.42 19.22
C SER A 35 -3.49 5.01 19.74
N ALA A 36 -4.28 4.17 19.04
CA ALA A 36 -4.55 2.79 19.47
C ALA A 36 -3.28 1.94 19.42
N TYR A 37 -2.41 2.15 18.43
CA TYR A 37 -1.10 1.51 18.38
C TYR A 37 -0.20 2.00 19.51
N GLY A 38 -0.19 3.33 19.79
CA GLY A 38 0.57 3.91 20.89
C GLY A 38 0.14 3.36 22.24
N GLU A 39 -1.15 3.24 22.48
CA GLU A 39 -1.71 2.67 23.72
C GLU A 39 -1.33 1.19 23.89
N ALA A 40 -1.46 0.39 22.82
CA ALA A 40 -1.07 -1.03 22.86
C ALA A 40 0.44 -1.22 23.11
N ILE A 41 1.28 -0.40 22.48
CA ILE A 41 2.73 -0.41 22.69
C ILE A 41 3.05 -0.01 24.14
N ALA A 42 2.45 1.06 24.66
CA ALA A 42 2.69 1.52 26.03
C ALA A 42 2.28 0.45 27.05
N ALA A 43 1.12 -0.17 26.88
CA ALA A 43 0.66 -1.27 27.73
C ALA A 43 1.66 -2.45 27.71
N ALA A 44 2.07 -2.88 26.52
CA ALA A 44 3.03 -3.98 26.36
C ALA A 44 4.40 -3.66 27.01
N LEU A 45 4.88 -2.42 26.91
CA LEU A 45 6.13 -2.00 27.54
C LEU A 45 6.03 -2.03 29.07
N ILE A 46 4.91 -1.57 29.63
CA ILE A 46 4.64 -1.64 31.08
C ILE A 46 4.61 -3.09 31.54
N ASP A 47 3.88 -3.96 30.87
CA ASP A 47 3.76 -5.36 31.23
C ASP A 47 5.09 -6.12 31.15
N CYS A 48 5.89 -5.82 30.13
CA CYS A 48 7.14 -6.52 29.88
C CYS A 48 8.33 -6.02 30.70
N PHE A 49 8.43 -4.72 30.94
CA PHE A 49 9.62 -4.10 31.54
C PHE A 49 9.34 -3.40 32.87
N ARG A 50 8.07 -3.15 33.19
CA ARG A 50 7.65 -2.47 34.42
C ARG A 50 8.34 -1.10 34.60
N VAL A 51 9.22 -0.98 35.60
CA VAL A 51 9.92 0.27 35.91
C VAL A 51 11.25 0.45 35.17
N ASP A 52 11.77 -0.61 34.56
CA ASP A 52 13.06 -0.62 33.86
C ASP A 52 12.87 -0.67 32.34
N GLN A 53 12.07 0.25 31.84
CA GLN A 53 11.76 0.33 30.43
C GLN A 53 12.96 0.84 29.62
N PRO A 54 13.31 0.19 28.50
CA PRO A 54 14.31 0.73 27.58
C PRO A 54 13.75 1.97 26.86
N ARG A 55 14.64 2.78 26.29
CA ARG A 55 14.21 3.72 25.26
C ARG A 55 13.65 2.95 24.09
N THR A 56 12.64 3.49 23.43
CA THR A 56 12.00 2.86 22.27
C THR A 56 12.22 3.66 21.00
N LEU A 57 12.31 2.94 19.89
CA LEU A 57 12.33 3.47 18.53
C LEU A 57 11.24 2.76 17.74
N ILE A 58 10.62 3.47 16.80
CA ILE A 58 9.67 2.92 15.82
C ILE A 58 10.04 3.40 14.42
N GLU A 59 9.68 2.62 13.42
CA GLU A 59 9.97 2.87 11.99
C GLU A 59 8.67 2.93 11.17
N PRO A 60 7.80 3.95 11.38
CA PRO A 60 6.40 3.92 10.93
C PRO A 60 6.20 4.13 9.42
N GLY A 61 7.21 4.35 8.60
CA GLY A 61 7.21 4.44 7.14
C GLY A 61 5.84 4.74 6.50
N ARG A 62 5.13 3.69 6.09
CA ARG A 62 3.78 3.77 5.50
C ARG A 62 2.79 4.53 6.39
N GLY A 63 2.81 4.33 7.70
CA GLY A 63 1.92 5.00 8.63
C GLY A 63 2.08 6.52 8.70
N ILE A 64 3.19 7.07 8.17
CA ILE A 64 3.39 8.54 8.07
C ILE A 64 2.98 9.06 6.70
N VAL A 65 3.43 8.39 5.62
CA VAL A 65 3.34 8.97 4.27
C VAL A 65 2.28 8.32 3.38
N GLY A 66 1.74 7.16 3.79
CA GLY A 66 0.79 6.41 2.97
C GLY A 66 -0.40 7.25 2.54
N ASP A 67 -1.08 7.85 3.49
CA ASP A 67 -2.32 8.62 3.24
C ASP A 67 -2.07 9.99 2.58
N ALA A 68 -0.82 10.45 2.54
CA ALA A 68 -0.44 11.69 1.87
C ALA A 68 -0.33 11.56 0.35
N GLY A 69 -0.32 10.33 -0.19
CA GLY A 69 -0.15 10.10 -1.62
C GLY A 69 -1.36 9.48 -2.30
N THR A 70 -1.58 9.89 -3.54
CA THR A 70 -2.56 9.28 -4.44
C THR A 70 -1.90 9.01 -5.78
N VAL A 71 -1.98 7.77 -6.25
CA VAL A 71 -1.61 7.45 -7.62
C VAL A 71 -2.80 7.76 -8.52
N VAL A 72 -2.55 8.58 -9.54
CA VAL A 72 -3.55 8.97 -10.55
C VAL A 72 -3.18 8.25 -11.84
N SER A 73 -4.09 7.44 -12.32
CA SER A 73 -3.92 6.61 -13.50
C SER A 73 -5.02 6.87 -14.51
N THR A 74 -4.70 6.71 -15.78
CA THR A 74 -5.64 6.85 -16.89
C THR A 74 -6.06 5.46 -17.39
N VAL A 75 -7.35 5.27 -17.64
CA VAL A 75 -7.85 4.07 -18.30
C VAL A 75 -7.36 4.06 -19.73
N VAL A 76 -6.61 3.03 -20.11
CA VAL A 76 -6.12 2.80 -21.47
C VAL A 76 -7.20 2.13 -22.30
N GLU A 77 -7.84 1.10 -21.74
CA GLU A 77 -8.86 0.34 -22.44
C GLU A 77 -9.78 -0.41 -21.45
N VAL A 78 -11.00 -0.68 -21.89
CA VAL A 78 -11.95 -1.58 -21.21
C VAL A 78 -12.39 -2.66 -22.18
N VAL A 79 -12.22 -3.93 -21.82
CA VAL A 79 -12.46 -5.08 -22.68
C VAL A 79 -13.26 -6.13 -21.94
N GLU A 80 -14.31 -6.65 -22.58
CA GLU A 80 -14.99 -7.88 -22.13
C GLU A 80 -14.25 -9.11 -22.67
N ARG A 81 -13.89 -10.01 -21.75
CA ARG A 81 -13.23 -11.30 -22.08
C ARG A 81 -14.05 -12.44 -21.50
N GLY A 82 -13.70 -13.67 -21.87
CA GLY A 82 -14.39 -14.86 -21.38
C GLY A 82 -14.34 -15.07 -19.86
N ASP A 83 -13.35 -14.46 -19.19
CA ASP A 83 -13.15 -14.49 -17.74
C ASP A 83 -13.62 -13.20 -17.03
N GLY A 84 -14.25 -12.27 -17.74
CA GLY A 84 -14.83 -11.06 -17.16
C GLY A 84 -14.41 -9.76 -17.85
N ARG A 85 -14.85 -8.67 -17.24
CA ARG A 85 -14.53 -7.31 -17.67
C ARG A 85 -13.12 -6.94 -17.20
N TRP A 86 -12.27 -6.54 -18.15
CA TRP A 86 -10.91 -6.07 -17.89
C TRP A 86 -10.82 -4.57 -18.06
N VAL A 87 -10.20 -3.90 -17.10
CA VAL A 87 -9.87 -2.48 -17.16
C VAL A 87 -8.35 -2.36 -17.14
N PHE A 88 -7.78 -1.88 -18.24
CA PHE A 88 -6.36 -1.61 -18.36
C PHE A 88 -6.10 -0.15 -18.03
N VAL A 89 -5.13 0.10 -17.14
CA VAL A 89 -4.72 1.44 -16.72
C VAL A 89 -3.23 1.66 -17.00
N ASP A 90 -2.77 2.92 -17.03
CA ASP A 90 -1.37 3.26 -17.29
C ASP A 90 -0.46 3.15 -16.05
N ALA A 91 -0.98 2.68 -14.92
CA ALA A 91 -0.22 2.31 -13.74
C ALA A 91 -0.38 0.81 -13.46
N GLY A 92 0.72 0.10 -13.24
CA GLY A 92 0.74 -1.33 -13.02
C GLY A 92 1.86 -1.78 -12.08
N ILE A 93 2.01 -3.08 -11.95
CA ILE A 93 3.01 -3.71 -11.07
C ILE A 93 4.41 -3.13 -11.34
N PHE A 94 4.79 -3.01 -12.61
CA PHE A 94 6.12 -2.54 -12.99
C PHE A 94 6.24 -1.02 -13.05
N THR A 95 5.14 -0.30 -12.99
CA THR A 95 5.12 1.18 -13.05
C THR A 95 4.74 1.80 -11.71
N GLY A 96 5.07 1.14 -10.59
CA GLY A 96 4.96 1.68 -9.25
C GLY A 96 3.89 1.04 -8.37
N MET A 97 3.13 0.07 -8.87
CA MET A 97 2.08 -0.64 -8.10
C MET A 97 2.53 -2.05 -7.67
N VAL A 98 3.82 -2.23 -7.41
CA VAL A 98 4.39 -3.56 -7.09
C VAL A 98 3.75 -4.20 -5.86
N GLU A 99 3.25 -3.42 -4.92
CA GLU A 99 2.57 -3.95 -3.74
C GLU A 99 1.17 -4.53 -4.01
N CYS A 100 0.65 -4.35 -5.24
CA CYS A 100 -0.52 -5.08 -5.71
C CYS A 100 -0.19 -6.51 -6.18
N LEU A 101 1.09 -6.88 -6.24
CA LEU A 101 1.50 -8.25 -6.57
C LEU A 101 0.86 -9.23 -5.58
N ASP A 102 0.28 -10.31 -6.11
CA ASP A 102 -0.52 -11.26 -5.33
C ASP A 102 -1.65 -10.61 -4.51
N GLU A 103 -2.08 -9.40 -4.93
CA GLU A 103 -3.12 -8.59 -4.28
C GLU A 103 -2.82 -8.27 -2.79
N ALA A 104 -1.52 -8.19 -2.45
CA ALA A 104 -1.07 -8.00 -1.07
C ALA A 104 -1.55 -6.68 -0.48
N ILE A 105 -1.57 -5.60 -1.28
CA ILE A 105 -2.18 -4.32 -0.90
C ILE A 105 -3.36 -4.02 -1.83
N ARG A 106 -4.51 -3.77 -1.23
CA ARG A 106 -5.73 -3.36 -1.93
C ARG A 106 -6.03 -1.90 -1.63
N TYR A 107 -5.74 -1.05 -2.60
CA TYR A 107 -5.98 0.38 -2.49
C TYR A 107 -7.48 0.70 -2.60
N ARG A 108 -7.93 1.71 -1.87
CA ARG A 108 -9.24 2.30 -2.09
C ARG A 108 -9.23 3.06 -3.42
N LEU A 109 -10.19 2.77 -4.28
CA LEU A 109 -10.26 3.35 -5.62
C LEU A 109 -11.35 4.44 -5.70
N SER A 110 -11.11 5.43 -6.56
CA SER A 110 -12.14 6.33 -7.06
C SER A 110 -11.91 6.61 -8.55
N THR A 111 -12.96 7.02 -9.26
CA THR A 111 -12.90 7.24 -10.71
C THR A 111 -13.51 8.58 -11.09
N SER A 112 -13.21 9.06 -12.32
CA SER A 112 -13.93 10.18 -12.93
C SER A 112 -15.31 9.79 -13.45
N ALA A 113 -15.52 8.52 -13.78
CA ALA A 113 -16.81 7.99 -14.20
C ALA A 113 -17.75 7.81 -12.99
N ILE A 114 -19.04 7.96 -13.21
CA ILE A 114 -20.12 7.77 -12.24
C ILE A 114 -21.19 6.83 -12.80
N GLY A 115 -21.92 6.19 -11.92
CA GLY A 115 -23.03 5.31 -12.29
C GLY A 115 -22.99 3.96 -11.59
N PRO A 116 -23.84 3.01 -12.01
CA PRO A 116 -23.83 1.65 -11.48
C PRO A 116 -22.45 1.01 -11.66
N THR A 117 -22.01 0.26 -10.64
CA THR A 117 -20.73 -0.46 -10.65
C THR A 117 -20.93 -1.93 -11.02
N GLY A 118 -19.86 -2.55 -11.42
CA GLY A 118 -19.76 -3.97 -11.64
C GLY A 118 -18.33 -4.44 -11.50
N PRO A 119 -18.11 -5.74 -11.26
CA PRO A 119 -16.81 -6.31 -11.04
C PRO A 119 -15.93 -6.18 -12.28
N CYS A 120 -14.63 -5.90 -12.06
CA CYS A 120 -13.66 -5.93 -13.13
C CYS A 120 -12.28 -6.35 -12.62
N ILE A 121 -11.52 -6.97 -13.52
CA ILE A 121 -10.11 -7.27 -13.35
C ILE A 121 -9.35 -6.00 -13.72
N LEU A 122 -8.51 -5.50 -12.81
CA LEU A 122 -7.70 -4.31 -13.03
C LEU A 122 -6.28 -4.70 -13.38
N ALA A 123 -5.77 -4.23 -14.50
CA ALA A 123 -4.46 -4.58 -15.03
C ALA A 123 -3.65 -3.35 -15.45
N GLY A 124 -2.32 -3.47 -15.36
CA GLY A 124 -1.38 -2.45 -15.80
C GLY A 124 -1.14 -2.44 -17.32
N PRO A 125 -0.26 -1.55 -17.79
CA PRO A 125 -0.10 -1.28 -19.22
C PRO A 125 0.90 -2.20 -19.92
N THR A 126 1.69 -2.98 -19.19
CA THR A 126 2.71 -3.82 -19.81
C THR A 126 2.10 -5.10 -20.38
N CYS A 127 2.80 -5.74 -21.30
CA CYS A 127 2.37 -7.03 -21.84
C CYS A 127 2.77 -8.23 -20.97
N ASP A 128 3.31 -7.98 -19.77
CA ASP A 128 3.70 -9.03 -18.86
C ASP A 128 2.46 -9.62 -18.15
N SER A 129 2.40 -10.94 -18.05
CA SER A 129 1.27 -11.63 -17.41
C SER A 129 1.14 -11.36 -15.90
N ALA A 130 2.21 -10.89 -15.25
CA ALA A 130 2.21 -10.49 -13.85
C ALA A 130 1.64 -9.08 -13.64
N ASP A 131 1.44 -8.30 -14.72
CA ASP A 131 0.95 -6.92 -14.61
C ASP A 131 -0.57 -6.84 -14.43
N VAL A 132 -1.08 -7.61 -13.47
CA VAL A 132 -2.47 -7.63 -13.07
C VAL A 132 -2.57 -7.29 -11.59
N LEU A 133 -3.28 -6.20 -11.27
CA LEU A 133 -3.37 -5.69 -9.91
C LEU A 133 -4.40 -6.45 -9.07
N TYR A 134 -5.61 -6.65 -9.63
CA TYR A 134 -6.72 -7.29 -8.92
C TYR A 134 -7.47 -8.23 -9.85
N ARG A 135 -7.25 -9.53 -9.70
CA ARG A 135 -7.87 -10.59 -10.51
C ARG A 135 -8.64 -11.61 -9.68
N HIS A 136 -8.08 -12.04 -8.55
CA HIS A 136 -8.68 -13.08 -7.71
C HIS A 136 -9.87 -12.53 -6.92
N ASP A 137 -9.77 -11.27 -6.50
CA ASP A 137 -10.85 -10.50 -5.89
C ASP A 137 -11.08 -9.22 -6.71
N PRO A 138 -11.91 -9.29 -7.77
CA PRO A 138 -12.16 -8.18 -8.69
C PRO A 138 -12.67 -6.93 -7.98
N VAL A 139 -12.33 -5.76 -8.52
CA VAL A 139 -12.78 -4.47 -7.97
C VAL A 139 -14.08 -4.02 -8.62
N GLU A 140 -14.90 -3.30 -7.84
CA GLU A 140 -16.15 -2.71 -8.32
C GLU A 140 -15.88 -1.33 -8.92
N LEU A 141 -16.00 -1.19 -10.23
CA LEU A 141 -15.86 0.09 -10.94
C LEU A 141 -17.08 0.40 -11.79
N PRO A 142 -17.38 1.70 -12.05
CA PRO A 142 -18.52 2.10 -12.86
C PRO A 142 -18.55 1.38 -14.22
N LEU A 143 -19.73 0.89 -14.62
CA LEU A 143 -19.93 0.24 -15.92
C LEU A 143 -19.76 1.21 -17.09
N SER A 144 -19.93 2.51 -16.83
CA SER A 144 -19.71 3.59 -17.81
C SER A 144 -18.23 3.93 -18.03
N LEU A 145 -17.30 3.33 -17.27
CA LEU A 145 -15.86 3.60 -17.36
C LEU A 145 -15.34 3.25 -18.76
N ARG A 146 -14.53 4.13 -19.33
CA ARG A 146 -13.99 4.03 -20.71
C ARG A 146 -12.57 4.58 -20.80
N ALA A 147 -11.92 4.33 -21.90
CA ALA A 147 -10.60 4.89 -22.20
C ALA A 147 -10.58 6.42 -22.04
N GLY A 148 -9.55 6.94 -21.41
CA GLY A 148 -9.38 8.36 -21.06
C GLY A 148 -9.95 8.76 -19.70
N ASP A 149 -10.78 7.92 -19.05
CA ASP A 149 -11.22 8.15 -17.69
C ASP A 149 -10.08 7.98 -16.69
N THR A 150 -10.25 8.55 -15.50
CA THR A 150 -9.24 8.48 -14.44
C THR A 150 -9.64 7.45 -13.38
N VAL A 151 -8.65 6.65 -12.97
CA VAL A 151 -8.70 5.81 -11.75
C VAL A 151 -7.68 6.34 -10.77
N ARG A 152 -8.08 6.59 -9.52
CA ARG A 152 -7.20 7.04 -8.43
C ARG A 152 -7.08 5.95 -7.40
N PHE A 153 -5.83 5.67 -7.00
CA PHE A 153 -5.50 4.77 -5.91
C PHE A 153 -5.13 5.63 -4.70
N HIS A 154 -5.98 5.64 -3.69
CA HIS A 154 -5.80 6.43 -2.48
C HIS A 154 -4.85 5.74 -1.51
N SER A 155 -4.26 6.53 -0.59
CA SER A 155 -3.30 6.05 0.42
C SER A 155 -2.06 5.36 -0.18
N ALA A 156 -1.62 5.86 -1.33
CA ALA A 156 -0.53 5.31 -2.15
C ALA A 156 0.79 6.11 -2.01
N GLY A 157 0.99 6.80 -0.87
CA GLY A 157 2.19 7.63 -0.64
C GLY A 157 3.45 6.84 -0.27
N ALA A 158 3.31 5.55 0.01
CA ALA A 158 4.45 4.68 0.36
C ALA A 158 4.59 3.54 -0.65
N TYR A 159 5.83 3.20 -0.98
CA TYR A 159 6.20 2.03 -1.80
C TYR A 159 5.52 1.98 -3.18
N THR A 160 5.39 3.12 -3.82
CA THR A 160 4.86 3.26 -5.19
C THR A 160 5.92 3.78 -6.14
N ALA A 161 6.09 5.09 -6.30
CA ALA A 161 7.05 5.65 -7.24
C ALA A 161 8.50 5.17 -7.02
N CYS A 162 8.91 4.92 -5.76
CA CYS A 162 10.24 4.39 -5.45
C CYS A 162 10.45 2.94 -5.90
N TYR A 163 9.39 2.21 -6.22
CA TYR A 163 9.42 0.83 -6.73
C TYR A 163 9.16 0.74 -8.23
N SER A 164 9.00 1.86 -8.91
CA SER A 164 8.87 1.86 -10.37
C SER A 164 10.14 1.29 -11.03
N THR A 165 9.95 0.41 -11.99
CA THR A 165 11.05 -0.05 -12.85
C THR A 165 11.52 1.07 -13.77
N ILE A 166 12.74 0.97 -14.25
CA ILE A 166 13.33 1.95 -15.18
C ILE A 166 13.35 1.34 -16.58
N GLY A 167 12.39 1.75 -17.40
CA GLY A 167 12.34 1.39 -18.82
C GLY A 167 11.85 -0.04 -19.12
N PHE A 168 11.27 -0.76 -18.14
CA PHE A 168 10.69 -2.07 -18.42
C PHE A 168 9.60 -1.97 -19.50
N ASN A 169 9.72 -2.75 -20.56
CA ASN A 169 8.86 -2.72 -21.76
C ASN A 169 8.67 -1.30 -22.36
N GLY A 170 9.64 -0.39 -22.16
CA GLY A 170 9.62 0.97 -22.68
C GLY A 170 8.87 1.98 -21.81
N PHE A 171 8.29 1.57 -20.67
CA PHE A 171 7.58 2.48 -19.78
C PHE A 171 8.53 3.29 -18.90
N ALA A 172 8.25 4.60 -18.77
CA ALA A 172 8.96 5.46 -17.85
C ALA A 172 8.59 5.17 -16.39
N PRO A 173 9.49 5.44 -15.42
CA PRO A 173 9.15 5.39 -14.01
C PRO A 173 7.99 6.34 -13.68
N MET A 174 7.22 6.01 -12.64
CA MET A 174 6.12 6.85 -12.14
C MET A 174 6.63 8.23 -11.74
N SER A 175 6.01 9.27 -12.26
CA SER A 175 6.32 10.65 -11.88
C SER A 175 5.62 11.05 -10.58
N VAL A 176 6.29 11.89 -9.78
CA VAL A 176 5.75 12.42 -8.52
C VAL A 176 5.56 13.93 -8.64
N ARG A 177 4.43 14.43 -8.18
CA ARG A 177 4.13 15.86 -8.08
C ARG A 177 3.65 16.20 -6.70
N LEU A 178 4.14 17.30 -6.12
CA LEU A 178 3.57 17.90 -4.94
C LEU A 178 2.37 18.75 -5.35
N VAL A 179 1.30 18.61 -4.61
CA VAL A 179 0.09 19.44 -4.73
C VAL A 179 -0.15 20.13 -3.39
N ASN A 180 -0.49 21.42 -3.44
CA ASN A 180 -0.80 22.24 -2.27
C ASN A 180 -2.30 22.19 -1.97
#